data_bf809419421206ff33015a391d6078ea
#
_entry.id   bf809419421206ff33015a391d6078ea
#
_cell.length_a   1.000
_cell.length_b   1.000
_cell.length_c   1.000
_cell.angle_alpha   90.00
_cell.angle_beta   90.00
_cell.angle_gamma   90.00
#
_symmetry.space_group_name_H-M   'P 1'
#
loop_
_entity.id
_entity.type
_entity.pdbx_description
1 polymer ?
#
loop_
_entity_poly.entity_id
_entity_poly.type
_entity_poly.pdbx_seq_one_letter_code
_entity_poly.pdbx_strand_id
1 'polypeptide(L)'
;MSDEKSAVPAAFDAGAAAYDGLVGANPGYHRHLQMSAERMRLASLGRGLRLLDAGCGTGASTAALLSVAPHAAIVAVDASSGMLAEATAKQWPATVRFVHSRIEDIADAGVDGPFDGILAAYLLRNLEDPDAQLRTFRTLLRPGATLAVHEYSVRDSRLATAMWNTVCATVIIPMGKLRSGDAGLYRYLRRSVNDFDGAQAFRNRMQANGFASVRSETMPGWQRDIVHTFLGEAPR
;
A
#
# COMPACT_ATOMS: atom_id res chain seq x y z
N MET A 1 -8.45 -19.49 -2.25
CA MET A 1 -7.52 -18.33 -2.14
C MET A 1 -7.68 -17.33 -3.27
N SER A 2 -7.81 -17.73 -4.55
CA SER A 2 -8.09 -16.78 -5.65
C SER A 2 -9.44 -16.07 -5.44
N ASP A 3 -10.51 -16.78 -5.15
CA ASP A 3 -11.85 -16.21 -4.94
C ASP A 3 -11.92 -15.22 -3.75
N GLU A 4 -11.08 -15.41 -2.71
CA GLU A 4 -11.03 -14.47 -1.58
C GLU A 4 -10.36 -13.15 -1.95
N LYS A 5 -9.31 -13.19 -2.79
CA LYS A 5 -8.61 -11.97 -3.23
C LYS A 5 -9.45 -11.15 -4.21
N SER A 6 -10.21 -11.79 -5.08
CA SER A 6 -11.12 -11.11 -6.00
C SER A 6 -12.28 -10.39 -5.27
N ALA A 7 -12.68 -10.88 -4.09
CA ALA A 7 -13.71 -10.26 -3.25
C ALA A 7 -13.21 -9.11 -2.36
N VAL A 8 -11.89 -8.88 -2.30
CA VAL A 8 -11.29 -7.84 -1.42
C VAL A 8 -11.83 -6.43 -1.69
N PRO A 9 -11.95 -5.94 -2.95
CA PRO A 9 -12.52 -4.61 -3.21
C PRO A 9 -13.93 -4.46 -2.65
N ALA A 10 -14.81 -5.44 -2.85
CA ALA A 10 -16.18 -5.40 -2.33
C ALA A 10 -16.24 -5.40 -0.79
N ALA A 11 -15.31 -6.10 -0.13
CA ALA A 11 -15.21 -6.07 1.33
C ALA A 11 -14.76 -4.70 1.86
N PHE A 12 -13.89 -4.00 1.12
CA PHE A 12 -13.49 -2.64 1.42
C PHE A 12 -14.61 -1.63 1.13
N ASP A 13 -15.41 -1.81 0.08
CA ASP A 13 -16.60 -0.98 -0.19
C ASP A 13 -17.55 -0.98 1.01
N ALA A 14 -17.86 -2.16 1.54
CA ALA A 14 -18.76 -2.30 2.69
C ALA A 14 -18.22 -1.64 3.97
N GLY A 15 -16.91 -1.51 4.11
CA GLY A 15 -16.23 -0.95 5.29
C GLY A 15 -15.74 0.50 5.14
N ALA A 16 -15.89 1.11 3.97
CA ALA A 16 -15.23 2.37 3.63
C ALA A 16 -15.52 3.51 4.60
N ALA A 17 -16.77 3.75 4.95
CA ALA A 17 -17.18 4.82 5.87
C ALA A 17 -16.57 4.71 7.29
N ALA A 18 -16.26 3.49 7.75
CA ALA A 18 -15.64 3.26 9.06
C ALA A 18 -14.12 3.16 9.00
N TYR A 19 -13.55 3.07 7.79
CA TYR A 19 -12.14 2.73 7.58
C TYR A 19 -11.17 3.76 8.17
N ASP A 20 -11.38 5.05 7.89
CA ASP A 20 -10.52 6.13 8.41
C ASP A 20 -10.49 6.17 9.95
N GLY A 21 -11.64 5.96 10.59
CA GLY A 21 -11.71 5.86 12.05
C GLY A 21 -10.97 4.65 12.60
N LEU A 22 -10.91 3.57 11.84
CA LEU A 22 -10.27 2.32 12.22
C LEU A 22 -8.76 2.39 12.09
N VAL A 23 -8.26 2.89 10.96
CA VAL A 23 -6.82 3.06 10.74
C VAL A 23 -6.25 4.22 11.57
N GLY A 24 -7.05 5.27 11.81
CA GLY A 24 -6.70 6.38 12.69
C GLY A 24 -6.54 5.95 14.16
N ALA A 25 -7.21 4.86 14.58
CA ALA A 25 -7.03 4.26 15.90
C ALA A 25 -5.74 3.43 16.02
N ASN A 26 -5.06 3.14 14.90
CA ASN A 26 -3.78 2.43 14.89
C ASN A 26 -2.64 3.43 15.12
N PRO A 27 -1.96 3.40 16.30
CA PRO A 27 -0.89 4.35 16.58
C PRO A 27 0.24 4.27 15.56
N GLY A 28 0.52 5.40 14.91
CA GLY A 28 1.59 5.52 13.93
C GLY A 28 1.19 5.26 12.48
N TYR A 29 -0.03 4.84 12.16
CA TYR A 29 -0.44 4.48 10.78
C TYR A 29 -0.07 5.56 9.75
N HIS A 30 -0.54 6.80 9.93
CA HIS A 30 -0.24 7.90 9.01
C HIS A 30 1.24 8.27 8.99
N ARG A 31 1.90 8.26 10.17
CA ARG A 31 3.34 8.53 10.27
C ARG A 31 4.16 7.47 9.54
N HIS A 32 3.77 6.21 9.59
CA HIS A 32 4.48 5.12 8.91
C HIS A 32 4.32 5.20 7.38
N LEU A 33 3.14 5.58 6.89
CA LEU A 33 2.95 5.88 5.47
C LEU A 33 3.85 7.05 5.03
N GLN A 34 3.89 8.14 5.82
CA GLN A 34 4.77 9.27 5.56
C GLN A 34 6.24 8.85 5.55
N MET A 35 6.69 8.03 6.50
CA MET A 35 8.06 7.49 6.50
C MET A 35 8.37 6.71 5.23
N SER A 36 7.41 5.94 4.70
CA SER A 36 7.60 5.24 3.43
C SER A 36 7.74 6.21 2.26
N ALA A 37 6.97 7.29 2.22
CA ALA A 37 7.12 8.34 1.23
C ALA A 37 8.46 9.09 1.38
N GLU A 38 8.91 9.40 2.61
CA GLU A 38 10.22 10.00 2.90
C GLU A 38 11.38 9.13 2.38
N ARG A 39 11.27 7.80 2.52
CA ARG A 39 12.27 6.81 2.06
C ARG A 39 12.41 6.76 0.54
N MET A 40 11.42 7.22 -0.22
CA MET A 40 11.51 7.37 -1.68
C MET A 40 12.51 8.44 -2.11
N ARG A 41 12.86 9.39 -1.23
CA ARG A 41 13.82 10.47 -1.49
C ARG A 41 13.49 11.28 -2.73
N LEU A 42 12.22 11.65 -2.90
CA LEU A 42 11.74 12.41 -4.04
C LEU A 42 12.40 13.79 -4.11
N ALA A 43 12.88 14.15 -5.30
CA ALA A 43 13.63 15.39 -5.49
C ALA A 43 12.72 16.62 -5.51
N SER A 44 13.28 17.81 -5.21
CA SER A 44 12.71 19.13 -5.48
C SER A 44 11.29 19.33 -4.94
N LEU A 45 10.95 18.70 -3.79
CA LEU A 45 9.59 18.71 -3.24
C LEU A 45 8.53 18.30 -4.28
N GLY A 46 8.89 17.39 -5.18
CA GLY A 46 8.00 16.85 -6.21
C GLY A 46 7.77 17.76 -7.43
N ARG A 47 8.49 18.89 -7.59
CA ARG A 47 8.31 19.78 -8.75
C ARG A 47 8.64 19.04 -10.05
N GLY A 48 7.66 18.99 -10.95
CA GLY A 48 7.77 18.30 -12.23
C GLY A 48 7.71 16.78 -12.14
N LEU A 49 7.55 16.20 -10.94
CA LEU A 49 7.41 14.76 -10.77
C LEU A 49 5.96 14.32 -10.97
N ARG A 50 5.81 13.15 -11.57
CA ARG A 50 4.55 12.43 -11.72
C ARG A 50 4.61 11.14 -10.91
N LEU A 51 3.73 11.00 -9.92
CA LEU A 51 3.72 9.88 -8.99
C LEU A 51 2.46 9.04 -9.16
N LEU A 52 2.58 7.74 -8.89
CA LEU A 52 1.46 6.82 -8.80
C LEU A 52 1.29 6.38 -7.33
N ASP A 53 0.08 6.54 -6.81
CA ASP A 53 -0.37 5.92 -5.56
C ASP A 53 -1.26 4.72 -5.91
N ALA A 54 -0.70 3.53 -5.80
CA ALA A 54 -1.34 2.29 -6.19
C ALA A 54 -2.07 1.66 -5.00
N GLY A 55 -3.40 1.58 -5.09
CA GLY A 55 -4.26 1.15 -3.99
C GLY A 55 -4.38 2.25 -2.93
N CYS A 56 -4.81 3.45 -3.35
CA CYS A 56 -4.81 4.65 -2.49
C CYS A 56 -5.86 4.61 -1.37
N GLY A 57 -6.84 3.72 -1.46
CA GLY A 57 -7.93 3.63 -0.48
C GLY A 57 -8.64 4.97 -0.29
N THR A 58 -8.79 5.37 0.96
CA THR A 58 -9.38 6.67 1.35
C THR A 58 -8.41 7.86 1.21
N GLY A 59 -7.22 7.66 0.60
CA GLY A 59 -6.24 8.70 0.30
C GLY A 59 -5.17 8.91 1.37
N ALA A 60 -5.00 8.00 2.34
CA ALA A 60 -3.97 8.16 3.39
C ALA A 60 -2.54 8.10 2.81
N SER A 61 -2.27 7.22 1.86
CA SER A 61 -0.99 7.15 1.13
C SER A 61 -0.79 8.34 0.19
N THR A 62 -1.86 8.84 -0.43
CA THR A 62 -1.85 10.08 -1.23
C THR A 62 -1.42 11.27 -0.36
N ALA A 63 -1.99 11.41 0.84
CA ALA A 63 -1.60 12.45 1.80
C ALA A 63 -0.13 12.31 2.24
N ALA A 64 0.34 11.07 2.42
CA ALA A 64 1.75 10.81 2.73
C ALA A 64 2.69 11.23 1.59
N LEU A 65 2.34 10.95 0.33
CA LEU A 65 3.09 11.44 -0.83
C LEU A 65 3.10 12.96 -0.89
N LEU A 66 1.95 13.62 -0.71
CA LEU A 66 1.86 15.09 -0.71
C LEU A 66 2.70 15.72 0.42
N SER A 67 2.84 15.08 1.57
CA SER A 67 3.63 15.60 2.69
C SER A 67 5.12 15.76 2.34
N VAL A 68 5.64 14.93 1.42
CA VAL A 68 7.05 14.95 0.99
C VAL A 68 7.24 15.54 -0.41
N ALA A 69 6.20 15.53 -1.23
CA ALA A 69 6.20 15.99 -2.62
C ALA A 69 4.97 16.87 -2.92
N PRO A 70 4.80 18.02 -2.24
CA PRO A 70 3.60 18.86 -2.34
C PRO A 70 3.35 19.45 -3.73
N HIS A 71 4.36 19.44 -4.61
CA HIS A 71 4.27 19.96 -5.96
C HIS A 71 4.18 18.87 -7.04
N ALA A 72 4.12 17.60 -6.66
CA ALA A 72 4.00 16.51 -7.62
C ALA A 72 2.59 16.40 -8.20
N ALA A 73 2.50 15.95 -9.45
CA ALA A 73 1.25 15.42 -10.00
C ALA A 73 1.07 13.98 -9.51
N ILE A 74 -0.02 13.69 -8.81
CA ILE A 74 -0.30 12.37 -8.27
C ILE A 74 -1.51 11.76 -8.96
N VAL A 75 -1.34 10.56 -9.50
CA VAL A 75 -2.44 9.69 -9.93
C VAL A 75 -2.65 8.66 -8.84
N ALA A 76 -3.82 8.68 -8.21
CA ALA A 76 -4.20 7.81 -7.12
C ALA A 76 -5.27 6.82 -7.62
N VAL A 77 -4.97 5.53 -7.56
CA VAL A 77 -5.81 4.46 -8.14
C VAL A 77 -6.30 3.54 -7.04
N ASP A 78 -7.59 3.22 -7.05
CA ASP A 78 -8.14 2.17 -6.18
C ASP A 78 -9.26 1.41 -6.90
N ALA A 79 -9.43 0.14 -6.56
CA ALA A 79 -10.47 -0.72 -7.10
C ALA A 79 -11.80 -0.61 -6.36
N SER A 80 -11.81 0.00 -5.17
CA SER A 80 -13.01 0.20 -4.36
C SER A 80 -13.62 1.56 -4.64
N SER A 81 -14.84 1.56 -5.17
CA SER A 81 -15.59 2.79 -5.41
C SER A 81 -15.96 3.51 -4.11
N GLY A 82 -16.25 2.75 -3.05
CA GLY A 82 -16.55 3.27 -1.72
C GLY A 82 -15.35 3.98 -1.09
N MET A 83 -14.15 3.38 -1.18
CA MET A 83 -12.92 4.02 -0.71
C MET A 83 -12.63 5.31 -1.46
N LEU A 84 -12.82 5.31 -2.78
CA LEU A 84 -12.62 6.52 -3.60
C LEU A 84 -13.66 7.60 -3.31
N ALA A 85 -14.90 7.25 -2.99
CA ALA A 85 -15.90 8.20 -2.55
C ALA A 85 -15.45 8.93 -1.27
N GLU A 86 -14.94 8.21 -0.28
CA GLU A 86 -14.36 8.78 0.94
C GLU A 86 -13.11 9.63 0.62
N ALA A 87 -12.25 9.17 -0.29
CA ALA A 87 -11.07 9.92 -0.70
C ALA A 87 -11.46 11.24 -1.37
N THR A 88 -12.35 11.22 -2.36
CA THR A 88 -12.75 12.38 -3.15
C THR A 88 -13.59 13.39 -2.36
N ALA A 89 -14.23 12.99 -1.26
CA ALA A 89 -14.92 13.89 -0.34
C ALA A 89 -13.95 14.82 0.44
N LYS A 90 -12.65 14.50 0.47
CA LYS A 90 -11.62 15.30 1.13
C LYS A 90 -11.09 16.41 0.20
N GLN A 91 -10.42 17.40 0.79
CA GLN A 91 -9.81 18.49 0.01
C GLN A 91 -8.42 18.09 -0.48
N TRP A 92 -8.20 18.18 -1.78
CA TRP A 92 -6.92 17.87 -2.43
C TRP A 92 -6.46 19.01 -3.35
N PRO A 93 -5.14 19.17 -3.53
CA PRO A 93 -4.64 20.05 -4.60
C PRO A 93 -5.12 19.56 -5.97
N ALA A 94 -5.26 20.51 -6.91
CA ALA A 94 -5.66 20.19 -8.29
C ALA A 94 -4.67 19.26 -9.03
N THR A 95 -3.49 19.03 -8.47
CA THR A 95 -2.48 18.10 -8.97
C THR A 95 -2.75 16.63 -8.62
N VAL A 96 -3.77 16.35 -7.80
CA VAL A 96 -4.17 14.98 -7.44
C VAL A 96 -5.37 14.57 -8.29
N ARG A 97 -5.25 13.42 -8.94
CA ARG A 97 -6.35 12.80 -9.72
C ARG A 97 -6.63 11.40 -9.19
N PHE A 98 -7.85 11.15 -8.80
CA PHE A 98 -8.33 9.81 -8.42
C PHE A 98 -8.88 9.06 -9.63
N VAL A 99 -8.60 7.75 -9.71
CA VAL A 99 -9.04 6.86 -10.79
C VAL A 99 -9.59 5.57 -10.19
N HIS A 100 -10.82 5.23 -10.56
CA HIS A 100 -11.43 3.95 -10.19
C HIS A 100 -11.00 2.88 -11.18
N SER A 101 -10.12 2.00 -10.75
CA SER A 101 -9.64 0.85 -11.53
C SER A 101 -8.98 -0.16 -10.61
N ARG A 102 -9.02 -1.42 -10.99
CA ARG A 102 -8.06 -2.40 -10.47
C ARG A 102 -6.67 -1.99 -10.93
N ILE A 103 -5.67 -2.24 -10.11
CA ILE A 103 -4.30 -1.87 -10.46
C ILE A 103 -3.75 -2.72 -11.62
N GLU A 104 -4.29 -3.92 -11.79
CA GLU A 104 -3.95 -4.82 -12.89
C GLU A 104 -4.45 -4.28 -14.24
N ASP A 105 -5.56 -3.52 -14.23
CA ASP A 105 -6.27 -3.00 -15.42
C ASP A 105 -6.00 -1.49 -15.62
N ILE A 106 -4.94 -0.96 -15.00
CA ILE A 106 -4.65 0.48 -14.93
C ILE A 106 -4.47 1.12 -16.31
N ALA A 107 -3.93 0.39 -17.27
CA ALA A 107 -3.77 0.85 -18.65
C ALA A 107 -5.11 1.09 -19.35
N ASP A 108 -6.09 0.21 -19.12
CA ASP A 108 -7.44 0.33 -19.69
C ASP A 108 -8.19 1.53 -19.12
N ALA A 109 -7.81 1.96 -17.91
CA ALA A 109 -8.30 3.19 -17.28
C ALA A 109 -7.58 4.48 -17.73
N GLY A 110 -6.73 4.39 -18.76
CA GLY A 110 -5.98 5.53 -19.29
C GLY A 110 -4.92 6.08 -18.33
N VAL A 111 -4.33 5.21 -17.54
CA VAL A 111 -3.24 5.55 -16.62
C VAL A 111 -1.95 4.92 -17.14
N ASP A 112 -1.19 5.72 -17.85
CA ASP A 112 0.06 5.31 -18.46
C ASP A 112 1.26 5.90 -17.74
N GLY A 113 2.42 5.22 -17.86
CA GLY A 113 3.71 5.76 -17.44
C GLY A 113 4.24 6.84 -18.42
N PRO A 114 5.46 7.32 -18.23
CA PRO A 114 6.31 6.95 -17.10
C PRO A 114 6.04 7.76 -15.83
N PHE A 115 6.23 7.10 -14.68
CA PHE A 115 6.17 7.74 -13.36
C PHE A 115 7.58 7.94 -12.78
N ASP A 116 7.77 9.00 -12.01
CA ASP A 116 9.00 9.29 -11.28
C ASP A 116 9.06 8.58 -9.91
N GLY A 117 7.97 7.94 -9.51
CA GLY A 117 7.89 7.10 -8.32
C GLY A 117 6.51 6.45 -8.19
N ILE A 118 6.47 5.27 -7.60
CA ILE A 118 5.24 4.54 -7.26
C ILE A 118 5.26 4.22 -5.78
N LEU A 119 4.16 4.52 -5.07
CA LEU A 119 3.90 4.03 -3.73
C LEU A 119 2.75 3.02 -3.79
N ALA A 120 2.96 1.84 -3.24
CA ALA A 120 1.94 0.82 -3.07
C ALA A 120 1.84 0.46 -1.58
N ALA A 121 0.75 0.88 -0.92
CA ALA A 121 0.57 0.67 0.50
C ALA A 121 -0.49 -0.40 0.77
N TYR A 122 -0.10 -1.48 1.45
CA TYR A 122 -0.98 -2.61 1.83
C TYR A 122 -1.71 -3.26 0.64
N LEU A 123 -1.10 -3.22 -0.54
CA LEU A 123 -1.70 -3.68 -1.80
C LEU A 123 -1.25 -5.08 -2.19
N LEU A 124 0.08 -5.32 -2.22
CA LEU A 124 0.67 -6.48 -2.92
C LEU A 124 0.20 -7.83 -2.38
N ARG A 125 -0.05 -7.94 -1.07
CA ARG A 125 -0.55 -9.18 -0.47
C ARG A 125 -1.96 -9.56 -0.93
N ASN A 126 -2.73 -8.58 -1.42
CA ASN A 126 -4.11 -8.75 -1.87
C ASN A 126 -4.22 -9.14 -3.34
N LEU A 127 -3.15 -9.00 -4.12
CA LEU A 127 -3.14 -9.32 -5.55
C LEU A 127 -3.03 -10.83 -5.80
N GLU A 128 -3.64 -11.29 -6.87
CA GLU A 128 -3.56 -12.70 -7.29
C GLU A 128 -2.15 -13.05 -7.77
N ASP A 129 -1.58 -12.21 -8.62
CA ASP A 129 -0.22 -12.33 -9.15
C ASP A 129 0.62 -11.09 -8.82
N PRO A 130 1.26 -11.05 -7.64
CA PRO A 130 2.13 -9.94 -7.28
C PRO A 130 3.39 -9.84 -8.15
N ASP A 131 3.83 -10.95 -8.78
CA ASP A 131 4.99 -10.93 -9.69
C ASP A 131 4.64 -10.22 -11.01
N ALA A 132 3.49 -10.49 -11.59
CA ALA A 132 3.00 -9.76 -12.76
C ALA A 132 2.87 -8.27 -12.45
N GLN A 133 2.32 -7.93 -11.29
CA GLN A 133 2.16 -6.53 -10.90
C GLN A 133 3.50 -5.82 -10.66
N LEU A 134 4.48 -6.48 -10.07
CA LEU A 134 5.84 -5.93 -9.94
C LEU A 134 6.46 -5.64 -11.30
N ARG A 135 6.30 -6.54 -12.28
CA ARG A 135 6.75 -6.31 -13.66
C ARG A 135 6.04 -5.12 -14.30
N THR A 136 4.73 -4.99 -14.12
CA THR A 136 3.95 -3.84 -14.60
C THR A 136 4.45 -2.55 -13.95
N PHE A 137 4.62 -2.50 -12.64
CA PHE A 137 5.17 -1.31 -11.96
C PHE A 137 6.55 -0.92 -12.50
N ARG A 138 7.41 -1.90 -12.79
CA ARG A 138 8.73 -1.63 -13.38
C ARG A 138 8.62 -0.97 -14.75
N THR A 139 7.68 -1.39 -15.60
CA THR A 139 7.47 -0.78 -16.93
C THR A 139 6.86 0.62 -16.86
N LEU A 140 6.09 0.90 -15.83
CA LEU A 140 5.48 2.21 -15.59
C LEU A 140 6.44 3.24 -14.99
N LEU A 141 7.59 2.81 -14.46
CA LEU A 141 8.59 3.69 -13.87
C LEU A 141 9.58 4.21 -14.91
N ARG A 142 10.04 5.45 -14.73
CA ARG A 142 11.23 5.95 -15.43
C ARG A 142 12.45 5.15 -15.00
N PRO A 143 13.46 5.01 -15.88
CA PRO A 143 14.77 4.46 -15.49
C PRO A 143 15.33 5.18 -14.26
N GLY A 144 15.70 4.43 -13.22
CA GLY A 144 16.18 4.94 -11.94
C GLY A 144 15.12 5.42 -10.97
N ALA A 145 13.84 5.43 -11.35
CA ALA A 145 12.75 5.81 -10.44
C ALA A 145 12.43 4.69 -9.43
N THR A 146 11.89 5.08 -8.28
CA THR A 146 11.69 4.20 -7.13
C THR A 146 10.26 3.66 -7.03
N LEU A 147 10.15 2.34 -6.87
CA LEU A 147 8.97 1.68 -6.27
C LEU A 147 9.16 1.60 -4.75
N ALA A 148 8.21 2.11 -4.00
CA ALA A 148 8.07 1.90 -2.56
C ALA A 148 6.85 1.04 -2.28
N VAL A 149 7.05 -0.09 -1.59
CA VAL A 149 5.96 -0.95 -1.11
C VAL A 149 5.93 -0.87 0.41
N HIS A 150 4.84 -0.35 0.96
CA HIS A 150 4.57 -0.32 2.40
C HIS A 150 3.66 -1.50 2.75
N GLU A 151 4.20 -2.52 3.43
CA GLU A 151 3.46 -3.76 3.61
C GLU A 151 3.79 -4.47 4.92
N TYR A 152 2.86 -5.28 5.40
CA TYR A 152 3.08 -6.23 6.48
C TYR A 152 4.00 -7.36 6.01
N SER A 153 4.95 -7.74 6.87
CA SER A 153 5.85 -8.87 6.62
C SER A 153 6.39 -9.39 7.95
N VAL A 154 5.81 -10.46 8.47
CA VAL A 154 6.09 -10.97 9.83
C VAL A 154 6.87 -12.29 9.83
N ARG A 155 6.99 -12.98 8.69
CA ARG A 155 7.45 -14.39 8.63
C ARG A 155 8.92 -14.57 9.01
N ASP A 156 9.73 -13.54 8.91
CA ASP A 156 11.16 -13.61 9.24
C ASP A 156 11.41 -13.49 10.77
N SER A 157 10.39 -13.10 11.56
CA SER A 157 10.50 -12.94 13.01
C SER A 157 9.39 -13.69 13.74
N ARG A 158 9.75 -14.70 14.52
CA ARG A 158 8.80 -15.42 15.37
C ARG A 158 8.09 -14.50 16.38
N LEU A 159 8.82 -13.52 16.90
CA LEU A 159 8.26 -12.55 17.84
C LEU A 159 7.26 -11.63 17.14
N ALA A 160 7.59 -11.11 15.95
CA ALA A 160 6.68 -10.30 15.16
C ALA A 160 5.41 -11.07 14.77
N THR A 161 5.56 -12.34 14.34
CA THR A 161 4.43 -13.23 14.04
C THR A 161 3.55 -13.45 15.28
N ALA A 162 4.13 -13.74 16.44
CA ALA A 162 3.38 -13.94 17.69
C ALA A 162 2.66 -12.65 18.11
N MET A 163 3.35 -11.51 18.08
CA MET A 163 2.78 -10.19 18.41
C MET A 163 1.63 -9.83 17.46
N TRP A 164 1.82 -10.00 16.15
CA TRP A 164 0.77 -9.77 15.14
C TRP A 164 -0.46 -10.61 15.43
N ASN A 165 -0.28 -11.92 15.64
CA ASN A 165 -1.38 -12.82 15.93
C ASN A 165 -2.11 -12.48 17.22
N THR A 166 -1.37 -12.06 18.26
CA THR A 166 -1.95 -11.62 19.53
C THR A 166 -2.77 -10.36 19.36
N VAL A 167 -2.20 -9.33 18.73
CA VAL A 167 -2.90 -8.06 18.47
C VAL A 167 -4.15 -8.30 17.60
N CYS A 168 -4.07 -9.13 16.58
CA CYS A 168 -5.24 -9.49 15.78
C CYS A 168 -6.33 -10.17 16.62
N ALA A 169 -5.97 -11.14 17.48
CA ALA A 169 -6.93 -11.88 18.26
C ALA A 169 -7.57 -11.07 19.40
N THR A 170 -6.79 -10.17 20.03
CA THR A 170 -7.23 -9.43 21.22
C THR A 170 -7.78 -8.03 20.93
N VAL A 171 -7.37 -7.42 19.84
CA VAL A 171 -7.72 -6.02 19.52
C VAL A 171 -8.42 -5.90 18.17
N ILE A 172 -7.76 -6.30 17.08
CA ILE A 172 -8.23 -5.96 15.72
C ILE A 172 -9.54 -6.68 15.40
N ILE A 173 -9.61 -8.00 15.59
CA ILE A 173 -10.80 -8.79 15.28
C ILE A 173 -11.99 -8.43 16.19
N PRO A 174 -11.84 -8.33 17.54
CA PRO A 174 -12.94 -7.91 18.41
C PRO A 174 -13.44 -6.50 18.10
N MET A 175 -12.54 -5.54 17.89
CA MET A 175 -12.91 -4.16 17.58
C MET A 175 -13.56 -4.05 16.20
N GLY A 176 -13.06 -4.80 15.22
CA GLY A 176 -13.68 -4.90 13.91
C GLY A 176 -15.10 -5.42 13.98
N LYS A 177 -15.32 -6.54 14.68
CA LYS A 177 -16.66 -7.10 14.92
C LYS A 177 -17.61 -6.11 15.59
N LEU A 178 -17.11 -5.34 16.59
CA LEU A 178 -17.93 -4.36 17.32
C LEU A 178 -18.35 -3.18 16.43
N ARG A 179 -17.46 -2.74 15.51
CA ARG A 179 -17.72 -1.55 14.69
C ARG A 179 -18.44 -1.83 13.37
N SER A 180 -18.14 -2.96 12.72
CA SER A 180 -18.70 -3.31 11.41
C SER A 180 -19.75 -4.44 11.47
N GLY A 181 -19.95 -5.07 12.63
CA GLY A 181 -20.83 -6.24 12.76
C GLY A 181 -20.23 -7.54 12.20
N ASP A 182 -19.20 -7.46 11.37
CA ASP A 182 -18.53 -8.60 10.73
C ASP A 182 -17.04 -8.63 11.06
N ALA A 183 -16.54 -9.82 11.33
CA ALA A 183 -15.12 -10.08 11.57
C ALA A 183 -14.39 -10.66 10.34
N GLY A 184 -15.08 -10.87 9.24
CA GLY A 184 -14.55 -11.57 8.04
C GLY A 184 -13.31 -10.88 7.49
N LEU A 185 -13.40 -9.57 7.21
CA LEU A 185 -12.29 -8.76 6.70
C LEU A 185 -11.07 -8.80 7.64
N TYR A 186 -11.27 -8.77 8.96
CA TYR A 186 -10.17 -8.75 9.93
C TYR A 186 -9.52 -10.13 10.10
N ARG A 187 -10.29 -11.20 9.95
CA ARG A 187 -9.75 -12.57 9.88
C ARG A 187 -8.96 -12.77 8.58
N TYR A 188 -9.47 -12.25 7.47
CA TYR A 188 -8.73 -12.20 6.20
C TYR A 188 -7.42 -11.43 6.36
N LEU A 189 -7.45 -10.22 6.94
CA LEU A 189 -6.26 -9.42 7.22
C LEU A 189 -5.22 -10.23 8.00
N ARG A 190 -5.62 -10.87 9.11
CA ARG A 190 -4.71 -11.71 9.91
C ARG A 190 -4.08 -12.82 9.06
N ARG A 191 -4.88 -13.50 8.26
CA ARG A 191 -4.44 -14.63 7.42
C ARG A 191 -3.53 -14.15 6.30
N SER A 192 -3.93 -13.15 5.53
CA SER A 192 -3.16 -12.62 4.41
C SER A 192 -1.78 -12.11 4.82
N VAL A 193 -1.65 -11.52 6.01
CA VAL A 193 -0.35 -11.09 6.56
C VAL A 193 0.52 -12.28 6.92
N ASN A 194 -0.06 -13.34 7.53
CA ASN A 194 0.71 -14.56 7.88
C ASN A 194 1.15 -15.34 6.62
N ASP A 195 0.38 -15.25 5.54
CA ASP A 195 0.64 -15.96 4.28
C ASP A 195 1.56 -15.15 3.35
N PHE A 196 1.71 -13.85 3.58
CA PHE A 196 2.57 -13.00 2.76
C PHE A 196 4.06 -13.32 2.98
N ASP A 197 4.89 -12.93 2.01
CA ASP A 197 6.33 -13.15 2.06
C ASP A 197 6.99 -12.54 3.31
N GLY A 198 8.01 -13.23 3.84
CA GLY A 198 8.96 -12.62 4.76
C GLY A 198 9.77 -11.51 4.07
N ALA A 199 10.35 -10.60 4.85
CA ALA A 199 11.03 -9.42 4.30
C ALA A 199 12.19 -9.79 3.35
N GLN A 200 12.93 -10.86 3.64
CA GLN A 200 13.98 -11.34 2.73
C GLN A 200 13.39 -11.93 1.45
N ALA A 201 12.34 -12.75 1.58
CA ALA A 201 11.69 -13.38 0.43
C ALA A 201 11.09 -12.32 -0.51
N PHE A 202 10.45 -11.27 0.04
CA PHE A 202 9.88 -10.20 -0.78
C PHE A 202 10.96 -9.34 -1.46
N ARG A 203 12.11 -9.06 -0.81
CA ARG A 203 13.25 -8.44 -1.49
C ARG A 203 13.74 -9.28 -2.67
N ASN A 204 13.90 -10.59 -2.46
CA ASN A 204 14.31 -11.50 -3.53
C ASN A 204 13.29 -11.52 -4.68
N ARG A 205 11.98 -11.46 -4.36
CA ARG A 205 10.90 -11.35 -5.34
C ARG A 205 11.03 -10.07 -6.17
N MET A 206 11.26 -8.92 -5.54
CA MET A 206 11.49 -7.66 -6.28
C MET A 206 12.71 -7.75 -7.19
N GLN A 207 13.81 -8.33 -6.73
CA GLN A 207 15.02 -8.55 -7.56
C GLN A 207 14.73 -9.49 -8.73
N ALA A 208 14.04 -10.60 -8.52
CA ALA A 208 13.66 -11.54 -9.56
C ALA A 208 12.74 -10.91 -10.62
N ASN A 209 11.96 -9.89 -10.25
CA ASN A 209 11.12 -9.10 -11.17
C ASN A 209 11.86 -7.89 -11.76
N GLY A 210 13.18 -7.81 -11.60
CA GLY A 210 14.06 -6.89 -12.32
C GLY A 210 14.24 -5.53 -11.67
N PHE A 211 13.94 -5.36 -10.38
CA PHE A 211 14.29 -4.15 -9.64
C PHE A 211 15.74 -4.19 -9.17
N ALA A 212 16.44 -3.07 -9.29
CA ALA A 212 17.78 -2.85 -8.77
C ALA A 212 17.74 -2.19 -7.37
N SER A 213 18.90 -2.14 -6.70
CA SER A 213 19.07 -1.45 -5.40
C SER A 213 18.03 -1.85 -4.34
N VAL A 214 17.54 -3.09 -4.37
CA VAL A 214 16.45 -3.53 -3.51
C VAL A 214 16.87 -3.56 -2.05
N ARG A 215 16.12 -2.86 -1.20
CA ARG A 215 16.32 -2.81 0.25
C ARG A 215 14.98 -2.76 0.98
N SER A 216 14.99 -3.01 2.28
CA SER A 216 13.81 -2.80 3.12
C SER A 216 14.20 -2.20 4.48
N GLU A 217 13.29 -1.44 5.03
CA GLU A 217 13.43 -0.81 6.35
C GLU A 217 12.15 -1.05 7.15
N THR A 218 12.27 -1.53 8.38
CA THR A 218 11.13 -1.76 9.26
C THR A 218 10.60 -0.45 9.87
N MET A 219 9.37 -0.46 10.35
CA MET A 219 8.79 0.66 11.10
C MET A 219 9.25 0.61 12.56
N PRO A 220 9.31 1.77 13.26
CA PRO A 220 9.68 1.83 14.67
C PRO A 220 8.53 1.38 15.57
N GLY A 221 8.86 1.26 16.88
CA GLY A 221 7.90 0.99 17.93
C GLY A 221 7.37 -0.46 17.87
N TRP A 222 6.10 -0.64 18.18
CA TRP A 222 5.48 -1.96 18.26
C TRP A 222 5.35 -2.66 16.91
N GLN A 223 5.44 -1.90 15.80
CA GLN A 223 5.39 -2.44 14.44
C GLN A 223 6.77 -2.81 13.87
N ARG A 224 7.82 -2.79 14.70
CA ARG A 224 9.14 -3.29 14.31
C ARG A 224 9.04 -4.75 13.88
N ASP A 225 9.62 -5.04 12.70
CA ASP A 225 9.59 -6.36 12.04
C ASP A 225 8.17 -6.87 11.67
N ILE A 226 7.14 -6.01 11.83
CA ILE A 226 5.77 -6.29 11.42
C ILE A 226 5.43 -5.54 10.13
N VAL A 227 5.79 -4.24 10.05
CA VAL A 227 5.55 -3.41 8.88
C VAL A 227 6.87 -2.90 8.33
N HIS A 228 7.01 -2.97 7.02
CA HIS A 228 8.22 -2.60 6.30
C HIS A 228 7.90 -1.65 5.14
N THR A 229 8.88 -0.80 4.79
CA THR A 229 8.99 -0.23 3.46
C THR A 229 9.99 -1.03 2.67
N PHE A 230 9.58 -1.61 1.57
CA PHE A 230 10.46 -2.19 0.57
C PHE A 230 10.67 -1.18 -0.55
N LEU A 231 11.90 -1.03 -0.97
CA LEU A 231 12.30 -0.07 -1.99
C LEU A 231 13.09 -0.78 -3.07
N GLY A 232 12.78 -0.47 -4.32
CA GLY A 232 13.52 -0.95 -5.48
C GLY A 232 13.52 0.09 -6.58
N GLU A 233 14.58 0.17 -7.36
CA GLU A 233 14.73 1.11 -8.47
C GLU A 233 14.49 0.40 -9.80
N ALA A 234 13.77 1.03 -10.73
CA ALA A 234 13.72 0.57 -12.10
C ALA A 234 15.14 0.67 -12.69
N PRO A 235 15.64 -0.35 -13.40
CA PRO A 235 16.96 -0.30 -14.01
C PRO A 235 17.13 0.91 -14.95
N ARG A 236 18.36 1.42 -15.02
CA ARG A 236 18.75 2.49 -15.96
C ARG A 236 18.93 1.98 -17.37
#